data_3222ae8e18ec317da99ad9b9917973ec
#
_entry.id   3222ae8e18ec317da99ad9b9917973ec
#
_cell.length_a   1.000
_cell.length_b   1.000
_cell.length_c   1.000
_cell.angle_alpha   90.00
_cell.angle_beta   90.00
_cell.angle_gamma   90.00
#
_symmetry.space_group_name_H-M   'P 1'
#
loop_
_entity.id
_entity.type
_entity.pdbx_description
1 polymer ?
#
loop_
_entity_poly.entity_id
_entity_poly.type
_entity_poly.pdbx_seq_one_letter_code
_entity_poly.pdbx_strand_id
1 'polypeptide(L)'
;DAGLAYKVPRVNAPRLPLKFYEDISAFKLFMLDVGLMGAMAETTAESVVVGDNIFSEYKGAFTELYVFTQLKALGYSLYYHAVDNSTIEIDFLTQRDNQVIPIEVKAEVNVKAKSLRTFISNNPELKGIRFSMLPYKEQDWMTNIPLYACMAW
;
A
#
# COMPACT_ATOMS: atom_id res chain seq x y z
N ASP A 1 20.86 -12.84 3.23
CA ASP A 1 19.42 -12.50 3.23
C ASP A 1 18.60 -13.77 3.11
N ALA A 2 17.81 -14.10 4.13
CA ALA A 2 16.95 -15.30 4.13
C ALA A 2 15.67 -15.11 3.28
N GLY A 3 15.46 -13.92 2.71
CA GLY A 3 14.28 -13.62 1.89
C GLY A 3 12.94 -13.57 2.65
N LEU A 4 12.98 -13.46 3.98
CA LEU A 4 11.78 -13.44 4.83
C LEU A 4 11.15 -12.06 4.98
N ALA A 5 11.85 -11.02 4.57
CA ALA A 5 11.37 -9.64 4.60
C ALA A 5 11.87 -8.84 3.41
N TYR A 6 11.06 -7.89 2.99
CA TYR A 6 11.35 -6.95 1.91
C TYR A 6 11.47 -5.53 2.45
N LYS A 7 12.46 -4.80 1.95
CA LYS A 7 12.63 -3.39 2.20
C LYS A 7 11.90 -2.57 1.13
N VAL A 8 11.02 -1.68 1.56
CA VAL A 8 10.34 -0.69 0.71
C VAL A 8 10.89 0.68 1.07
N PRO A 9 11.73 1.31 0.23
CA PRO A 9 12.34 2.60 0.54
C PRO A 9 11.34 3.75 0.45
N ARG A 10 11.57 4.80 1.24
CA ARG A 10 10.89 6.08 1.07
C ARG A 10 11.40 6.77 -0.19
N VAL A 11 10.54 7.54 -0.86
CA VAL A 11 10.95 8.49 -1.89
C VAL A 11 10.58 9.91 -1.47
N ASN A 12 11.49 10.85 -1.72
CA ASN A 12 11.32 12.26 -1.36
C ASN A 12 10.45 13.04 -2.36
N ALA A 13 10.33 12.53 -3.59
CA ALA A 13 9.50 13.14 -4.62
C ALA A 13 8.85 12.07 -5.53
N PRO A 14 7.60 12.26 -5.97
CA PRO A 14 6.90 11.34 -6.87
C PRO A 14 7.29 11.61 -8.34
N ARG A 15 8.58 11.48 -8.66
CA ARG A 15 9.13 11.75 -9.99
C ARG A 15 9.86 10.53 -10.54
N LEU A 16 9.88 10.42 -11.87
CA LEU A 16 10.57 9.34 -12.57
C LEU A 16 12.05 9.66 -12.79
N PRO A 17 12.91 8.64 -12.73
CA PRO A 17 12.63 7.31 -12.17
C PRO A 17 12.60 7.38 -10.64
N LEU A 18 11.62 6.72 -10.00
CA LEU A 18 11.43 6.77 -8.55
C LEU A 18 12.71 6.43 -7.77
N LYS A 19 13.50 5.51 -8.27
CA LYS A 19 14.77 5.07 -7.66
C LYS A 19 15.76 6.22 -7.39
N PHE A 20 15.76 7.28 -8.20
CA PHE A 20 16.67 8.42 -7.99
C PHE A 20 16.26 9.31 -6.82
N TYR A 21 15.04 9.16 -6.35
CA TYR A 21 14.49 9.93 -5.23
C TYR A 21 14.40 9.12 -3.93
N GLU A 22 15.05 7.94 -3.90
CA GLU A 22 15.10 7.11 -2.68
C GLU A 22 15.79 7.86 -1.54
N ASP A 23 15.16 7.82 -0.38
CA ASP A 23 15.77 8.20 0.88
C ASP A 23 16.39 6.94 1.52
N ILE A 24 17.70 6.86 1.52
CA ILE A 24 18.42 5.71 2.05
C ILE A 24 18.29 5.55 3.57
N SER A 25 17.85 6.59 4.27
CA SER A 25 17.69 6.61 5.72
C SER A 25 16.32 6.11 6.20
N ALA A 26 15.33 6.02 5.30
CA ALA A 26 13.95 5.69 5.65
C ALA A 26 13.37 4.57 4.79
N PHE A 27 12.81 3.57 5.45
CA PHE A 27 12.16 2.44 4.78
C PHE A 27 11.12 1.77 5.66
N LYS A 28 10.16 1.10 5.02
CA LYS A 28 9.26 0.13 5.66
C LYS A 28 9.79 -1.28 5.44
N LEU A 29 9.51 -2.18 6.38
CA LEU A 29 9.78 -3.62 6.23
C LEU A 29 8.45 -4.36 6.06
N PHE A 30 8.38 -5.18 5.03
CA PHE A 30 7.25 -6.07 4.77
C PHE A 30 7.71 -7.52 4.89
N MET A 31 6.89 -8.36 5.52
CA MET A 31 7.11 -9.79 5.59
C MET A 31 6.92 -10.45 4.23
N LEU A 32 7.42 -11.68 4.10
CA LEU A 32 7.26 -12.47 2.87
C LEU A 32 5.79 -12.70 2.52
N ASP A 33 4.97 -13.00 3.53
CA ASP A 33 3.53 -13.22 3.35
C ASP A 33 2.75 -12.95 4.65
N VAL A 34 1.42 -12.89 4.51
CA VAL A 34 0.50 -12.63 5.62
C VAL A 34 0.44 -13.78 6.64
N GLY A 35 0.69 -15.02 6.22
CA GLY A 35 0.74 -16.18 7.12
C GLY A 35 1.93 -16.10 8.06
N LEU A 36 3.11 -15.72 7.55
CA LEU A 36 4.31 -15.50 8.37
C LEU A 36 4.06 -14.36 9.37
N MET A 37 3.46 -13.26 8.93
CA MET A 37 3.11 -12.15 9.82
C MET A 37 2.15 -12.61 10.92
N GLY A 38 1.11 -13.37 10.58
CA GLY A 38 0.15 -13.94 11.54
C GLY A 38 0.82 -14.86 12.56
N ALA A 39 1.70 -15.74 12.09
CA ALA A 39 2.45 -16.64 12.98
C ALA A 39 3.37 -15.90 13.95
N MET A 40 4.05 -14.85 13.49
CA MET A 40 4.92 -14.02 14.34
C MET A 40 4.13 -13.15 15.33
N ALA A 41 2.90 -12.74 14.95
CA ALA A 41 1.99 -12.02 15.83
C ALA A 41 1.17 -12.95 16.77
N GLU A 42 1.44 -14.27 16.74
CA GLU A 42 0.70 -15.28 17.50
C GLU A 42 -0.81 -15.22 17.24
N THR A 43 -1.21 -14.76 16.04
CA THR A 43 -2.62 -14.60 15.64
C THR A 43 -3.22 -15.99 15.37
N THR A 44 -4.35 -16.31 16.02
CA THR A 44 -5.06 -17.56 15.75
C THR A 44 -5.94 -17.45 14.51
N ALA A 45 -6.18 -18.57 13.82
CA ALA A 45 -7.11 -18.60 12.69
C ALA A 45 -8.53 -18.18 13.12
N GLU A 46 -8.91 -18.49 14.36
CA GLU A 46 -10.20 -18.11 14.94
C GLU A 46 -10.34 -16.58 15.06
N SER A 47 -9.32 -15.88 15.59
CA SER A 47 -9.30 -14.41 15.68
C SER A 47 -9.46 -13.75 14.30
N VAL A 48 -8.86 -14.32 13.26
CA VAL A 48 -8.96 -13.80 11.88
C VAL A 48 -10.37 -13.99 11.32
N VAL A 49 -10.99 -15.17 11.56
CA VAL A 49 -12.30 -15.51 11.01
C VAL A 49 -13.43 -14.81 11.76
N VAL A 50 -13.33 -14.72 13.08
CA VAL A 50 -14.35 -14.07 13.92
C VAL A 50 -14.25 -12.55 13.84
N GLY A 51 -13.06 -12.02 13.51
CA GLY A 51 -12.84 -10.58 13.41
C GLY A 51 -12.92 -9.89 14.76
N ASP A 52 -12.27 -10.46 15.78
CA ASP A 52 -12.23 -9.89 17.12
C ASP A 52 -11.58 -8.50 17.15
N ASN A 53 -11.66 -7.82 18.31
CA ASN A 53 -11.12 -6.47 18.47
C ASN A 53 -9.59 -6.41 18.24
N ILE A 54 -8.88 -7.49 18.58
CA ILE A 54 -7.42 -7.58 18.40
C ILE A 54 -7.09 -7.61 16.90
N PHE A 55 -7.78 -8.45 16.13
CA PHE A 55 -7.59 -8.50 14.68
C PHE A 55 -7.96 -7.18 14.00
N SER A 56 -9.02 -6.51 14.48
CA SER A 56 -9.44 -5.19 13.94
C SER A 56 -8.34 -4.14 14.05
N GLU A 57 -7.53 -4.17 15.12
CA GLU A 57 -6.40 -3.26 15.31
C GLU A 57 -5.29 -3.47 14.27
N TYR A 58 -5.01 -4.73 13.92
CA TYR A 58 -3.95 -5.08 12.97
C TYR A 58 -4.41 -5.25 11.53
N LYS A 59 -5.70 -5.24 11.27
CA LYS A 59 -6.31 -5.47 9.96
C LYS A 59 -5.71 -4.58 8.85
N GLY A 60 -5.39 -3.32 9.18
CA GLY A 60 -4.73 -2.41 8.26
C GLY A 60 -3.39 -2.94 7.79
N ALA A 61 -2.52 -3.35 8.71
CA ALA A 61 -1.18 -3.86 8.42
C ALA A 61 -1.23 -5.17 7.62
N PHE A 62 -2.16 -6.08 7.93
CA PHE A 62 -2.38 -7.30 7.16
C PHE A 62 -2.84 -7.02 5.73
N THR A 63 -3.74 -6.03 5.55
CA THR A 63 -4.24 -5.66 4.23
C THR A 63 -3.15 -4.99 3.40
N GLU A 64 -2.34 -4.11 4.01
CA GLU A 64 -1.21 -3.48 3.35
C GLU A 64 -0.16 -4.53 2.91
N LEU A 65 0.17 -5.49 3.80
CA LEU A 65 1.05 -6.60 3.47
C LEU A 65 0.47 -7.48 2.35
N TYR A 66 -0.83 -7.78 2.38
CA TYR A 66 -1.48 -8.54 1.30
C TYR A 66 -1.30 -7.84 -0.06
N VAL A 67 -1.64 -6.55 -0.16
CA VAL A 67 -1.47 -5.78 -1.40
C VAL A 67 0.00 -5.75 -1.82
N PHE A 68 0.92 -5.52 -0.87
CA PHE A 68 2.35 -5.55 -1.12
C PHE A 68 2.78 -6.86 -1.79
N THR A 69 2.39 -8.02 -1.21
CA THR A 69 2.80 -9.33 -1.73
C THR A 69 2.24 -9.59 -3.13
N GLN A 70 0.99 -9.18 -3.40
CA GLN A 70 0.39 -9.32 -4.73
C GLN A 70 1.14 -8.48 -5.77
N LEU A 71 1.40 -7.20 -5.48
CA LEU A 71 2.12 -6.32 -6.38
C LEU A 71 3.56 -6.76 -6.61
N LYS A 72 4.23 -7.30 -5.59
CA LYS A 72 5.57 -7.89 -5.72
C LYS A 72 5.57 -9.13 -6.61
N ALA A 73 4.56 -9.99 -6.50
CA ALA A 73 4.40 -11.17 -7.35
C ALA A 73 4.20 -10.79 -8.83
N LEU A 74 3.55 -9.65 -9.10
CA LEU A 74 3.42 -9.06 -10.44
C LEU A 74 4.70 -8.38 -10.95
N GLY A 75 5.78 -8.32 -10.14
CA GLY A 75 7.06 -7.77 -10.53
C GLY A 75 7.22 -6.26 -10.31
N TYR A 76 6.28 -5.60 -9.62
CA TYR A 76 6.40 -4.17 -9.36
C TYR A 76 7.53 -3.83 -8.38
N SER A 77 8.26 -2.76 -8.67
CA SER A 77 9.12 -2.08 -7.71
C SER A 77 8.28 -1.11 -6.89
N LEU A 78 8.27 -1.29 -5.58
CA LEU A 78 7.42 -0.52 -4.66
C LEU A 78 8.27 0.39 -3.79
N TYR A 79 7.77 1.60 -3.61
CA TYR A 79 8.26 2.66 -2.75
C TYR A 79 7.11 3.17 -1.89
N TYR A 80 7.38 3.99 -0.88
CA TYR A 80 6.34 4.75 -0.20
C TYR A 80 6.71 6.24 -0.13
N HIS A 81 5.74 7.08 0.16
CA HIS A 81 5.99 8.51 0.34
C HIS A 81 5.36 8.98 1.65
N ALA A 82 6.14 9.69 2.44
CA ALA A 82 5.68 10.34 3.65
C ALA A 82 6.38 11.69 3.78
N VAL A 83 5.65 12.69 4.24
CA VAL A 83 6.18 14.02 4.51
C VAL A 83 6.38 14.16 6.02
N ASP A 84 7.61 14.49 6.42
CA ASP A 84 7.94 14.68 7.83
C ASP A 84 7.05 15.78 8.44
N ASN A 85 6.59 15.57 9.67
CA ASN A 85 5.66 16.45 10.38
C ASN A 85 4.30 16.68 9.68
N SER A 86 3.87 15.77 8.81
CA SER A 86 2.61 15.81 8.10
C SER A 86 1.83 14.51 8.31
N THR A 87 0.52 14.57 8.08
CA THR A 87 -0.34 13.37 8.04
C THR A 87 -0.44 12.78 6.64
N ILE A 88 0.31 13.32 5.67
CA ILE A 88 0.31 12.82 4.28
C ILE A 88 1.27 11.66 4.21
N GLU A 89 0.70 10.48 4.06
CA GLU A 89 1.42 9.24 3.76
C GLU A 89 0.71 8.54 2.61
N ILE A 90 1.48 8.04 1.65
CA ILE A 90 1.03 7.21 0.54
C ILE A 90 1.63 5.83 0.74
N ASP A 91 0.78 4.83 0.90
CA ASP A 91 1.17 3.48 1.28
C ASP A 91 2.19 2.90 0.30
N PHE A 92 1.92 3.03 -1.02
CA PHE A 92 2.89 2.66 -2.05
C PHE A 92 2.93 3.68 -3.19
N LEU A 93 4.10 3.79 -3.79
CA LEU A 93 4.32 4.37 -5.11
C LEU A 93 4.95 3.31 -6.00
N THR A 94 4.51 3.24 -7.24
CA THR A 94 5.18 2.45 -8.28
C THR A 94 5.26 3.25 -9.57
N GLN A 95 5.97 2.71 -10.55
CA GLN A 95 6.03 3.31 -11.88
C GLN A 95 5.62 2.28 -12.93
N ARG A 96 4.77 2.71 -13.87
CA ARG A 96 4.31 1.92 -15.01
C ARG A 96 4.01 2.85 -16.17
N ASP A 97 4.34 2.44 -17.40
CA ASP A 97 4.05 3.18 -18.62
C ASP A 97 4.52 4.65 -18.58
N ASN A 98 5.72 4.87 -18.02
CA ASN A 98 6.34 6.19 -17.84
C ASN A 98 5.51 7.14 -16.93
N GLN A 99 4.74 6.59 -16.01
CA GLN A 99 3.96 7.35 -15.03
C GLN A 99 4.23 6.84 -13.60
N VAL A 100 4.18 7.76 -12.64
CA VAL A 100 4.13 7.42 -11.21
C VAL A 100 2.70 7.13 -10.83
N ILE A 101 2.48 6.03 -10.14
CA ILE A 101 1.16 5.61 -9.67
C ILE A 101 1.16 5.56 -8.15
N PRO A 102 0.50 6.52 -7.48
CA PRO A 102 0.28 6.45 -6.04
C PRO A 102 -0.84 5.47 -5.70
N ILE A 103 -0.59 4.67 -4.67
CA ILE A 103 -1.47 3.58 -4.23
C ILE A 103 -1.80 3.78 -2.76
N GLU A 104 -3.07 3.75 -2.44
CA GLU A 104 -3.65 3.76 -1.09
C GLU A 104 -4.30 2.41 -0.81
N VAL A 105 -4.10 1.86 0.38
CA VAL A 105 -4.71 0.60 0.82
C VAL A 105 -5.69 0.86 1.96
N LYS A 106 -6.89 0.32 1.87
CA LYS A 106 -7.91 0.47 2.93
C LYS A 106 -8.55 -0.87 3.26
N ALA A 107 -8.41 -1.27 4.50
CA ALA A 107 -9.01 -2.48 5.05
C ALA A 107 -10.52 -2.34 5.36
N GLU A 108 -11.02 -1.11 5.46
CA GLU A 108 -12.38 -0.78 5.87
C GLU A 108 -13.28 -0.41 4.68
N VAL A 109 -14.61 -0.51 4.91
CA VAL A 109 -15.63 -0.08 3.93
C VAL A 109 -15.78 1.44 3.94
N ASN A 110 -15.65 2.09 5.12
CA ASN A 110 -15.70 3.54 5.27
C ASN A 110 -14.35 4.18 4.95
N VAL A 111 -14.09 4.43 3.69
CA VAL A 111 -12.79 4.85 3.20
C VAL A 111 -12.78 6.32 2.80
N LYS A 112 -12.20 7.15 3.65
CA LYS A 112 -11.82 8.52 3.29
C LYS A 112 -10.35 8.51 2.85
N ALA A 113 -10.09 8.56 1.57
CA ALA A 113 -8.72 8.63 1.04
C ALA A 113 -8.18 10.08 1.09
N LYS A 114 -8.10 10.66 2.30
CA LYS A 114 -7.70 12.07 2.47
C LYS A 114 -6.25 12.30 2.03
N SER A 115 -5.33 11.43 2.46
CA SER A 115 -3.91 11.53 2.10
C SER A 115 -3.73 11.44 0.60
N LEU A 116 -4.30 10.41 -0.04
CA LEU A 116 -4.23 10.24 -1.48
C LEU A 116 -4.83 11.44 -2.23
N ARG A 117 -5.99 11.95 -1.78
CA ARG A 117 -6.62 13.11 -2.42
C ARG A 117 -5.76 14.37 -2.32
N THR A 118 -5.20 14.64 -1.14
CA THR A 118 -4.28 15.77 -0.95
C THR A 118 -3.03 15.62 -1.80
N PHE A 119 -2.47 14.41 -1.84
CA PHE A 119 -1.30 14.11 -2.66
C PHE A 119 -1.57 14.35 -4.16
N ILE A 120 -2.68 13.83 -4.70
CA ILE A 120 -3.09 14.06 -6.10
C ILE A 120 -3.37 15.55 -6.37
N SER A 121 -3.99 16.28 -5.41
CA SER A 121 -4.21 17.72 -5.58
C SER A 121 -2.91 18.50 -5.71
N ASN A 122 -1.84 18.04 -5.07
CA ASN A 122 -0.49 18.62 -5.17
C ASN A 122 0.29 18.13 -6.40
N ASN A 123 -0.19 17.06 -7.06
CA ASN A 123 0.43 16.44 -8.25
C ASN A 123 -0.68 16.10 -9.26
N PRO A 124 -1.30 17.10 -9.89
CA PRO A 124 -2.54 16.93 -10.67
C PRO A 124 -2.36 16.10 -11.95
N GLU A 125 -1.13 15.86 -12.38
CA GLU A 125 -0.78 14.98 -13.49
C GLU A 125 -0.89 13.48 -13.14
N LEU A 126 -0.99 13.15 -11.83
CA LEU A 126 -1.05 11.78 -11.35
C LEU A 126 -2.51 11.33 -11.17
N LYS A 127 -2.75 10.03 -11.39
CA LYS A 127 -4.01 9.35 -11.06
C LYS A 127 -3.74 8.25 -10.03
N GLY A 128 -4.50 8.28 -8.94
CA GLY A 128 -4.31 7.33 -7.84
C GLY A 128 -5.00 5.99 -8.06
N ILE A 129 -4.49 4.97 -7.40
CA ILE A 129 -5.18 3.68 -7.21
C ILE A 129 -5.52 3.53 -5.74
N ARG A 130 -6.71 3.03 -5.44
CA ARG A 130 -7.05 2.59 -4.10
C ARG A 130 -7.48 1.13 -4.13
N PHE A 131 -6.80 0.29 -3.37
CA PHE A 131 -7.25 -1.07 -3.08
C PHE A 131 -8.10 -1.06 -1.81
N SER A 132 -9.32 -1.57 -1.88
CA SER A 132 -10.24 -1.59 -0.73
C SER A 132 -11.28 -2.70 -0.83
N MET A 133 -12.10 -2.85 0.21
CA MET A 133 -13.24 -3.77 0.21
C MET A 133 -14.40 -3.30 -0.69
N LEU A 134 -14.35 -2.08 -1.20
CA LEU A 134 -15.40 -1.53 -2.08
C LEU A 134 -15.32 -2.09 -3.50
N PRO A 135 -16.45 -2.13 -4.25
CA PRO A 135 -16.48 -2.52 -5.65
C PRO A 135 -15.58 -1.63 -6.52
N TYR A 136 -15.26 -2.12 -7.72
CA TYR A 136 -14.57 -1.30 -8.73
C TYR A 136 -15.32 -0.02 -9.01
N LYS A 137 -14.59 1.09 -8.98
CA LYS A 137 -15.13 2.41 -9.30
C LYS A 137 -14.03 3.30 -9.88
N GLU A 138 -14.26 3.81 -11.07
CA GLU A 138 -13.39 4.81 -11.68
C GLU A 138 -13.89 6.23 -11.37
N GLN A 139 -12.95 7.12 -11.07
CA GLN A 139 -13.15 8.56 -10.86
C GLN A 139 -12.03 9.30 -11.60
N ASP A 140 -12.20 10.59 -11.82
CA ASP A 140 -11.23 11.39 -12.57
C ASP A 140 -9.82 11.34 -11.97
N TRP A 141 -9.72 11.35 -10.66
CA TRP A 141 -8.47 11.43 -9.92
C TRP A 141 -7.98 10.09 -9.33
N MET A 142 -8.85 9.07 -9.28
CA MET A 142 -8.55 7.80 -8.63
C MET A 142 -9.42 6.66 -9.19
N THR A 143 -8.86 5.46 -9.27
CA THR A 143 -9.61 4.23 -9.48
C THR A 143 -9.60 3.38 -8.21
N ASN A 144 -10.79 2.98 -7.73
CA ASN A 144 -10.91 1.97 -6.68
C ASN A 144 -10.95 0.58 -7.29
N ILE A 145 -10.09 -0.29 -6.80
CA ILE A 145 -10.01 -1.70 -7.20
C ILE A 145 -10.29 -2.56 -5.97
N PRO A 146 -11.19 -3.54 -6.07
CA PRO A 146 -11.43 -4.46 -4.98
C PRO A 146 -10.16 -5.23 -4.60
N LEU A 147 -9.93 -5.46 -3.31
CA LEU A 147 -8.74 -6.19 -2.81
C LEU A 147 -8.55 -7.53 -3.50
N TYR A 148 -9.63 -8.30 -3.73
CA TYR A 148 -9.56 -9.59 -4.39
C TYR A 148 -9.12 -9.53 -5.86
N ALA A 149 -9.21 -8.35 -6.48
CA ALA A 149 -8.80 -8.12 -7.87
C ALA A 149 -7.39 -7.53 -8.00
N CYS A 150 -6.65 -7.40 -6.89
CA CYS A 150 -5.31 -6.81 -6.89
C CYS A 150 -4.35 -7.49 -7.87
N MET A 151 -4.44 -8.82 -8.02
CA MET A 151 -3.62 -9.60 -8.95
C MET A 151 -3.96 -9.38 -10.44
N ALA A 152 -5.10 -8.78 -10.74
CA ALA A 152 -5.53 -8.51 -12.12
C ALA A 152 -5.23 -7.07 -12.58
N TRP A 153 -4.56 -6.27 -11.73
CA TRP A 153 -4.25 -4.86 -11.99
C TRP A 153 -3.03 -4.62 -12.95
#